data_4c1a5f475f0ddda5e883371fb2042ac7
#
_entry.id   4c1a5f475f0ddda5e883371fb2042ac7
#
_cell.length_a   1.000
_cell.length_b   1.000
_cell.length_c   1.000
_cell.angle_alpha   90.00
_cell.angle_beta   90.00
_cell.angle_gamma   90.00
#
_symmetry.space_group_name_H-M   'P 1'
#
loop_
_entity.id
_entity.type
_entity.pdbx_description
1 polymer ?
#
loop_
_entity_poly.entity_id
_entity_poly.type
_entity_poly.pdbx_seq_one_letter_code
_entity_poly.pdbx_strand_id
1 'polypeptide(L)'
;MARVEELVLATIAHSAPPGDLTAWALLDADLAILGADPQAYDRYRLAVREEYAALDEVAWRAGRTAVMSGLLARDPLYRTGAARGRWEAIARANIARELQSLAI
;
A
#
# COMPACT_ATOMS: atom_id res chain seq x y z
N MET A 1 -6.17 -16.89 -6.40
CA MET A 1 -6.12 -15.73 -7.24
C MET A 1 -5.87 -14.48 -6.42
N ALA A 2 -4.80 -13.85 -6.69
CA ALA A 2 -4.40 -12.69 -5.93
C ALA A 2 -4.96 -11.44 -6.55
N ARG A 3 -5.45 -10.57 -5.71
CA ARG A 3 -6.05 -9.32 -6.16
C ARG A 3 -5.72 -8.16 -5.25
N VAL A 4 -4.94 -8.43 -4.20
CA VAL A 4 -4.66 -7.39 -3.21
C VAL A 4 -4.01 -6.17 -3.85
N GLU A 5 -2.97 -6.39 -4.66
CA GLU A 5 -2.29 -5.30 -5.33
C GLU A 5 -3.19 -4.61 -6.36
N GLU A 6 -3.96 -5.39 -7.11
CA GLU A 6 -4.86 -4.83 -8.11
C GLU A 6 -5.95 -4.00 -7.45
N LEU A 7 -6.49 -4.48 -6.33
CA LEU A 7 -7.53 -3.73 -5.62
C LEU A 7 -6.99 -2.42 -5.06
N VAL A 8 -5.78 -2.44 -4.52
CA VAL A 8 -5.16 -1.22 -4.00
C VAL A 8 -4.93 -0.22 -5.13
N LEU A 9 -4.41 -0.69 -6.28
CA LEU A 9 -4.21 0.18 -7.44
C LEU A 9 -5.53 0.74 -7.95
N ALA A 10 -6.56 -0.10 -8.05
CA ALA A 10 -7.87 0.35 -8.51
C ALA A 10 -8.45 1.42 -7.56
N THR A 11 -8.29 1.21 -6.27
CA THR A 11 -8.75 2.15 -5.26
C THR A 11 -8.06 3.50 -5.41
N ILE A 12 -6.75 3.47 -5.64
CA ILE A 12 -5.98 4.69 -5.84
C ILE A 12 -6.40 5.41 -7.12
N ALA A 13 -6.57 4.65 -8.21
CA ALA A 13 -6.90 5.21 -9.51
C ALA A 13 -8.32 5.80 -9.54
N HIS A 14 -9.22 5.22 -8.74
CA HIS A 14 -10.61 5.66 -8.68
C HIS A 14 -10.83 6.52 -7.44
N SER A 15 -10.01 7.55 -7.30
CA SER A 15 -10.09 8.47 -6.17
C SER A 15 -11.51 8.99 -5.98
N ALA A 16 -11.92 9.11 -4.71
CA ALA A 16 -13.23 9.63 -4.38
C ALA A 16 -13.36 11.10 -4.77
N PRO A 17 -14.57 11.57 -5.12
CA PRO A 17 -14.79 12.98 -5.38
C PRO A 17 -14.45 13.83 -4.15
N PRO A 18 -14.02 15.07 -4.36
CA PRO A 18 -13.76 15.97 -3.24
C PRO A 18 -14.99 16.11 -2.35
N GLY A 19 -14.78 16.02 -1.05
CA GLY A 19 -15.86 16.20 -0.09
C GLY A 19 -16.63 14.93 0.27
N ASP A 20 -16.38 13.81 -0.40
CA ASP A 20 -17.05 12.54 -0.05
C ASP A 20 -16.28 11.84 1.05
N LEU A 21 -16.57 12.21 2.30
CA LEU A 21 -15.85 11.67 3.45
C LEU A 21 -16.06 10.17 3.65
N THR A 22 -17.25 9.67 3.29
CA THR A 22 -17.53 8.24 3.43
C THR A 22 -16.66 7.43 2.49
N ALA A 23 -16.60 7.83 1.22
CA ALA A 23 -15.74 7.16 0.25
C ALA A 23 -14.28 7.27 0.64
N TRP A 24 -13.85 8.44 1.12
CA TRP A 24 -12.47 8.64 1.55
C TRP A 24 -12.12 7.73 2.72
N ALA A 25 -13.04 7.57 3.68
CA ALA A 25 -12.80 6.67 4.80
C ALA A 25 -12.65 5.23 4.35
N LEU A 26 -13.43 4.81 3.35
CA LEU A 26 -13.31 3.45 2.81
C LEU A 26 -11.96 3.26 2.10
N LEU A 27 -11.51 4.26 1.33
CA LEU A 27 -10.22 4.19 0.67
C LEU A 27 -9.10 4.09 1.69
N ASP A 28 -9.17 4.90 2.76
CA ASP A 28 -8.15 4.86 3.81
C ASP A 28 -8.16 3.53 4.53
N ALA A 29 -9.34 2.93 4.75
CA ALA A 29 -9.44 1.63 5.42
C ALA A 29 -8.77 0.53 4.60
N ASP A 30 -8.89 0.58 3.27
CA ASP A 30 -8.23 -0.39 2.40
C ASP A 30 -6.72 -0.29 2.48
N LEU A 31 -6.20 0.89 2.80
CA LEU A 31 -4.76 1.11 2.91
C LEU A 31 -4.26 1.04 4.36
N ALA A 32 -5.13 0.74 5.31
CA ALA A 32 -4.77 0.74 6.73
C ALA A 32 -3.63 -0.22 7.06
N ILE A 33 -3.56 -1.34 6.34
CA ILE A 33 -2.51 -2.34 6.59
C ILE A 33 -1.12 -1.77 6.38
N LEU A 34 -0.99 -0.77 5.53
CA LEU A 34 0.31 -0.15 5.28
C LEU A 34 0.82 0.57 6.52
N GLY A 35 -0.09 1.05 7.38
CA GLY A 35 0.26 1.71 8.63
C GLY A 35 0.31 0.79 9.85
N ALA A 36 0.33 -0.52 9.64
CA ALA A 36 0.45 -1.48 10.73
C ALA A 36 1.85 -1.45 11.34
N ASP A 37 1.99 -2.04 12.53
CA ASP A 37 3.33 -2.14 13.12
C ASP A 37 4.24 -2.97 12.21
N PRO A 38 5.58 -2.85 12.37
CA PRO A 38 6.49 -3.50 11.43
C PRO A 38 6.32 -5.00 11.30
N GLN A 39 6.00 -5.70 12.39
CA GLN A 39 5.79 -7.15 12.33
C GLN A 39 4.55 -7.51 11.52
N ALA A 40 3.45 -6.81 11.77
CA ALA A 40 2.21 -7.04 11.02
C ALA A 40 2.38 -6.69 9.55
N TYR A 41 3.08 -5.61 9.27
CA TYR A 41 3.36 -5.22 7.89
C TYR A 41 4.20 -6.29 7.18
N ASP A 42 5.20 -6.83 7.86
CA ASP A 42 6.04 -7.86 7.25
C ASP A 42 5.25 -9.13 6.96
N ARG A 43 4.34 -9.52 7.84
CA ARG A 43 3.46 -10.66 7.58
C ARG A 43 2.59 -10.39 6.34
N TYR A 44 2.07 -9.18 6.22
CA TYR A 44 1.27 -8.79 5.07
C TYR A 44 2.06 -8.88 3.77
N ARG A 45 3.27 -8.30 3.72
CA ARG A 45 4.03 -8.30 2.48
C ARG A 45 4.48 -9.70 2.07
N LEU A 46 4.74 -10.58 3.04
CA LEU A 46 5.08 -11.96 2.73
C LEU A 46 3.86 -12.71 2.19
N ALA A 47 2.69 -12.45 2.75
CA ALA A 47 1.46 -13.06 2.25
C ALA A 47 1.15 -12.60 0.82
N VAL A 48 1.37 -11.34 0.52
CA VAL A 48 1.18 -10.83 -0.84
C VAL A 48 2.16 -11.51 -1.80
N ARG A 49 3.43 -11.67 -1.39
CA ARG A 49 4.41 -12.35 -2.23
C ARG A 49 3.96 -13.78 -2.55
N GLU A 50 3.39 -14.48 -1.57
CA GLU A 50 2.87 -15.82 -1.78
C GLU A 50 1.72 -15.85 -2.78
N GLU A 51 0.86 -14.86 -2.74
CA GLU A 51 -0.25 -14.79 -3.68
C GLU A 51 0.23 -14.62 -5.12
N TYR A 52 1.40 -14.02 -5.30
CA TYR A 52 2.00 -13.85 -6.62
C TYR A 52 3.16 -14.80 -6.84
N ALA A 53 3.09 -15.99 -6.22
CA ALA A 53 4.19 -16.96 -6.29
C ALA A 53 4.54 -17.40 -7.71
N ALA A 54 3.58 -17.30 -8.65
CA ALA A 54 3.82 -17.67 -10.04
C ALA A 54 4.77 -16.72 -10.76
N LEU A 55 4.93 -15.49 -10.25
CA LEU A 55 5.85 -14.53 -10.85
C LEU A 55 7.29 -14.87 -10.42
N ASP A 56 8.22 -14.77 -11.38
CA ASP A 56 9.62 -14.92 -11.02
C ASP A 56 10.06 -13.69 -10.20
N GLU A 57 11.25 -13.79 -9.64
CA GLU A 57 11.74 -12.76 -8.73
C GLU A 57 11.90 -11.41 -9.43
N VAL A 58 12.34 -11.40 -10.67
CA VAL A 58 12.55 -10.15 -11.42
C VAL A 58 11.22 -9.45 -11.66
N ALA A 59 10.22 -10.19 -12.14
CA ALA A 59 8.90 -9.63 -12.40
C ALA A 59 8.24 -9.15 -11.12
N TRP A 60 8.37 -9.92 -10.03
CA TRP A 60 7.82 -9.52 -8.74
C TRP A 60 8.42 -8.21 -8.25
N ARG A 61 9.75 -8.13 -8.25
CA ARG A 61 10.43 -6.93 -7.75
C ARG A 61 10.06 -5.70 -8.56
N ALA A 62 10.00 -5.82 -9.88
CA ALA A 62 9.65 -4.70 -10.74
C ALA A 62 8.22 -4.23 -10.48
N GLY A 63 7.28 -5.16 -10.43
CA GLY A 63 5.88 -4.82 -10.20
C GLY A 63 5.63 -4.24 -8.83
N ARG A 64 6.18 -4.87 -7.80
CA ARG A 64 5.99 -4.40 -6.43
C ARG A 64 6.62 -3.04 -6.21
N THR A 65 7.81 -2.82 -6.78
CA THR A 65 8.49 -1.52 -6.70
C THR A 65 7.62 -0.44 -7.32
N ALA A 66 7.02 -0.71 -8.47
CA ALA A 66 6.16 0.27 -9.13
C ALA A 66 4.96 0.63 -8.26
N VAL A 67 4.31 -0.36 -7.67
CA VAL A 67 3.15 -0.12 -6.81
C VAL A 67 3.54 0.68 -5.57
N MET A 68 4.58 0.24 -4.88
CA MET A 68 4.99 0.88 -3.62
C MET A 68 5.53 2.29 -3.87
N SER A 69 6.28 2.49 -4.94
CA SER A 69 6.78 3.82 -5.29
C SER A 69 5.64 4.76 -5.63
N GLY A 70 4.62 4.26 -6.34
CA GLY A 70 3.45 5.06 -6.65
C GLY A 70 2.69 5.49 -5.41
N LEU A 71 2.56 4.58 -4.43
CA LEU A 71 1.92 4.92 -3.18
C LEU A 71 2.73 5.96 -2.40
N LEU A 72 4.04 5.78 -2.33
CA LEU A 72 4.89 6.71 -1.60
C LEU A 72 4.92 8.09 -2.23
N ALA A 73 4.69 8.18 -3.54
CA ALA A 73 4.65 9.46 -4.25
C ALA A 73 3.39 10.27 -3.92
N ARG A 74 2.37 9.65 -3.36
CA ARG A 74 1.16 10.37 -2.98
C ARG A 74 1.42 11.13 -1.68
N ASP A 75 1.00 12.37 -1.64
CA ASP A 75 1.21 13.20 -0.45
C ASP A 75 -0.02 14.08 -0.22
N PRO A 76 -0.85 13.75 0.76
CA PRO A 76 -0.70 12.63 1.70
C PRO A 76 -1.15 11.30 1.10
N LEU A 77 -0.72 10.21 1.74
CA LEU A 77 -1.14 8.86 1.35
C LEU A 77 -2.61 8.61 1.73
N TYR A 78 -3.00 9.03 2.92
CA TYR A 78 -4.36 8.84 3.42
C TYR A 78 -5.18 10.10 3.21
N ARG A 79 -6.48 9.91 2.97
CA ARG A 79 -7.39 10.99 2.60
C ARG A 79 -7.97 11.73 3.79
N THR A 80 -8.18 11.04 4.92
CA THR A 80 -8.80 11.66 6.08
C THR A 80 -7.73 12.13 7.07
N GLY A 81 -8.05 13.17 7.84
CA GLY A 81 -7.15 13.65 8.88
C GLY A 81 -6.89 12.62 9.96
N ALA A 82 -7.92 11.84 10.30
CA ALA A 82 -7.78 10.79 11.31
C ALA A 82 -6.79 9.72 10.85
N ALA A 83 -6.90 9.27 9.60
CA ALA A 83 -6.01 8.25 9.07
C ALA A 83 -4.58 8.78 8.93
N ARG A 84 -4.44 10.04 8.49
CA ARG A 84 -3.11 10.66 8.40
C ARG A 84 -2.42 10.71 9.75
N GLY A 85 -3.15 11.15 10.78
CA GLY A 85 -2.57 11.23 12.12
C GLY A 85 -2.21 9.87 12.69
N ARG A 86 -2.94 8.84 12.29
CA ARG A 86 -2.79 7.51 12.86
C ARG A 86 -1.75 6.67 12.11
N TRP A 87 -1.71 6.77 10.78
CA TRP A 87 -0.98 5.81 9.95
C TRP A 87 0.05 6.41 9.01
N GLU A 88 -0.04 7.70 8.70
CA GLU A 88 0.76 8.27 7.60
C GLU A 88 2.26 8.04 7.78
N ALA A 89 2.80 8.40 8.94
CA ALA A 89 4.24 8.28 9.17
C ALA A 89 4.69 6.82 9.20
N ILE A 90 3.88 5.96 9.82
CA ILE A 90 4.21 4.54 9.92
C ILE A 90 4.16 3.89 8.55
N ALA A 91 3.14 4.21 7.76
CA ALA A 91 2.99 3.66 6.42
C ALA A 91 4.17 4.06 5.53
N ARG A 92 4.56 5.31 5.57
CA ARG A 92 5.70 5.78 4.77
C ARG A 92 6.98 5.07 5.16
N ALA A 93 7.19 4.86 6.45
CA ALA A 93 8.37 4.14 6.92
C ALA A 93 8.35 2.68 6.48
N ASN A 94 7.19 2.02 6.57
CA ASN A 94 7.04 0.63 6.14
C ASN A 94 7.29 0.48 4.65
N ILE A 95 6.71 1.37 3.84
CA ILE A 95 6.87 1.32 2.39
C ILE A 95 8.33 1.56 2.01
N ALA A 96 8.97 2.55 2.62
CA ALA A 96 10.37 2.84 2.34
C ALA A 96 11.26 1.64 2.68
N ARG A 97 11.00 0.97 3.79
CA ARG A 97 11.76 -0.20 4.20
C ARG A 97 11.57 -1.35 3.21
N GLU A 98 10.34 -1.56 2.76
CA GLU A 98 10.08 -2.59 1.76
C GLU A 98 10.80 -2.27 0.45
N LEU A 99 10.75 -1.02 0.00
CA LEU A 99 11.44 -0.63 -1.22
C LEU A 99 12.94 -0.88 -1.16
N GLN A 100 13.54 -0.66 0.01
CA GLN A 100 14.96 -0.97 0.20
C GLN A 100 15.22 -2.46 0.02
N SER A 101 14.35 -3.30 0.56
CA SER A 101 14.52 -4.73 0.43
C SER A 101 14.33 -5.21 -1.00
N LEU A 102 13.47 -4.55 -1.77
CA LEU A 102 13.24 -4.91 -3.16
C LEU A 102 14.39 -4.48 -4.07
N ALA A 103 15.17 -3.51 -3.67
CA ALA A 103 16.26 -2.99 -4.46
C ALA A 103 17.54 -3.83 -4.40
N ILE A 104 17.64 -4.75 -3.47
CA ILE A 104 18.86 -5.56 -3.26
C ILE A 104 19.04 -6.67 -4.29
#